data_66c8e48a59e8f731b0279d3789438ea8
#
_entry.id   66c8e48a59e8f731b0279d3789438ea8
#
_cell.length_a   1.000
_cell.length_b   1.000
_cell.length_c   1.000
_cell.angle_alpha   90.00
_cell.angle_beta   90.00
_cell.angle_gamma   90.00
#
_symmetry.space_group_name_H-M   'P 1'
#
loop_
_entity.id
_entity.type
_entity.pdbx_description
1 polymer ?
#
loop_
_entity_poly.entity_id
_entity_poly.type
_entity_poly.pdbx_seq_one_letter_code
_entity_poly.pdbx_strand_id
1 'polypeptide(L)'
;MKNFMQYITEKKKTSVGQGTLNIFDIDDTLFMPNAKTKVIKDGKVVHRLSSEELKHYKLKAGERLDFVEFRSGKHFHDAAEPIDKMIRRAQLTVGHQGPHSRTIIITARADLSDKDLFLKKFRDHGFPIDQVHVERSGNIFGGGNAAPLSKAVVIRKYINSGKFNKIRMWDDHEGNLDMFLELAKLHPEIDFEAYLANPKTGTPKRYHK
;
A
#
# COMPACT_ATOMS: atom_id res chain seq x y z
N MET A 1 -11.69 -8.59 -24.35
CA MET A 1 -11.00 -8.24 -23.09
C MET A 1 -12.02 -7.59 -22.17
N LYS A 2 -12.25 -8.13 -20.94
CA LYS A 2 -13.13 -7.47 -19.95
C LYS A 2 -12.48 -6.16 -19.56
N ASN A 3 -13.27 -5.07 -19.49
CA ASN A 3 -12.73 -3.82 -18.98
C ASN A 3 -12.45 -3.94 -17.48
N PHE A 4 -11.61 -3.05 -16.94
CA PHE A 4 -11.18 -3.09 -15.55
C PHE A 4 -12.38 -3.07 -14.57
N MET A 5 -13.42 -2.27 -14.84
CA MET A 5 -14.62 -2.18 -14.00
C MET A 5 -15.37 -3.51 -13.98
N GLN A 6 -15.51 -4.20 -15.11
CA GLN A 6 -16.09 -5.54 -15.16
C GLN A 6 -15.27 -6.53 -14.32
N TYR A 7 -13.93 -6.44 -14.39
CA TYR A 7 -13.07 -7.29 -13.57
C TYR A 7 -13.28 -7.08 -12.07
N ILE A 8 -13.40 -5.83 -11.57
CA ILE A 8 -13.62 -5.56 -10.14
C ILE A 8 -15.05 -5.85 -9.69
N THR A 9 -16.05 -5.83 -10.54
CA THR A 9 -17.45 -6.02 -10.18
C THR A 9 -17.93 -7.47 -10.26
N GLU A 10 -17.18 -8.37 -10.88
CA GLU A 10 -17.57 -9.78 -10.95
C GLU A 10 -17.53 -10.46 -9.58
N LYS A 11 -18.71 -10.82 -9.05
CA LYS A 11 -18.81 -11.66 -7.85
C LYS A 11 -18.48 -13.11 -8.20
N LYS A 12 -17.46 -13.68 -7.54
CA LYS A 12 -17.37 -15.13 -7.38
C LYS A 12 -18.08 -15.50 -6.08
N LYS A 13 -19.02 -16.44 -6.14
CA LYS A 13 -19.54 -17.08 -4.92
C LYS A 13 -18.38 -17.84 -4.26
N THR A 14 -17.80 -17.27 -3.22
CA THR A 14 -16.81 -17.94 -2.37
C THR A 14 -17.43 -18.15 -0.99
N SER A 15 -17.22 -19.31 -0.42
CA SER A 15 -17.47 -19.51 1.02
C SER A 15 -16.56 -18.55 1.80
N VAL A 16 -17.12 -17.85 2.78
CA VAL A 16 -16.35 -16.91 3.59
C VAL A 16 -15.67 -17.68 4.71
N GLY A 17 -14.34 -17.63 4.76
CA GLY A 17 -13.55 -18.21 5.85
C GLY A 17 -13.72 -17.45 7.17
N GLN A 18 -12.95 -17.82 8.19
CA GLN A 18 -12.99 -17.19 9.52
C GLN A 18 -11.78 -16.31 9.82
N GLY A 19 -10.90 -16.10 8.83
CA GLY A 19 -9.66 -15.36 9.02
C GLY A 19 -9.83 -13.85 8.89
N THR A 20 -8.89 -13.11 9.49
CA THR A 20 -8.73 -11.68 9.27
C THR A 20 -7.53 -11.44 8.36
N LEU A 21 -7.71 -10.65 7.31
CA LEU A 21 -6.62 -10.10 6.51
C LEU A 21 -6.28 -8.69 7.00
N ASN A 22 -5.04 -8.50 7.44
CA ASN A 22 -4.54 -7.18 7.83
C ASN A 22 -3.60 -6.68 6.73
N ILE A 23 -3.84 -5.48 6.22
CA ILE A 23 -3.13 -4.87 5.12
C ILE A 23 -2.48 -3.57 5.59
N PHE A 24 -1.16 -3.45 5.44
CA PHE A 24 -0.44 -2.21 5.69
C PHE A 24 0.16 -1.69 4.39
N ASP A 25 0.03 -0.39 4.15
CA ASP A 25 0.87 0.31 3.20
C ASP A 25 2.25 0.60 3.82
N ILE A 26 3.21 1.05 3.02
CA ILE A 26 4.57 1.36 3.47
C ILE A 26 4.79 2.85 3.59
N ASP A 27 4.70 3.56 2.47
CA ASP A 27 5.11 4.95 2.35
C ASP A 27 4.12 5.86 3.06
N ASP A 28 4.62 6.70 3.96
CA ASP A 28 3.82 7.58 4.84
C ASP A 28 2.83 6.81 5.77
N THR A 29 2.93 5.47 5.80
CA THR A 29 2.16 4.60 6.70
C THR A 29 3.05 3.86 7.70
N LEU A 30 3.99 3.03 7.25
CA LEU A 30 4.97 2.36 8.12
C LEU A 30 6.29 3.13 8.19
N PHE A 31 6.68 3.76 7.10
CA PHE A 31 7.90 4.56 7.00
C PHE A 31 7.63 5.87 6.25
N MET A 32 8.30 6.92 6.68
CA MET A 32 8.48 8.13 5.87
C MET A 32 9.62 7.85 4.87
N PRO A 33 9.34 7.79 3.56
CA PRO A 33 10.30 7.26 2.59
C PRO A 33 11.49 8.19 2.32
N ASN A 34 11.37 9.50 2.57
CA ASN A 34 12.32 10.55 2.20
C ASN A 34 12.75 10.51 0.71
N ALA A 35 12.04 9.74 -0.11
CA ALA A 35 12.22 9.66 -1.55
C ALA A 35 11.48 10.80 -2.24
N LYS A 36 12.07 11.29 -3.34
CA LYS A 36 11.50 12.37 -4.14
C LYS A 36 11.06 11.84 -5.50
N THR A 37 9.88 12.27 -5.92
CA THR A 37 9.43 12.09 -7.31
C THR A 37 10.09 13.18 -8.17
N LYS A 38 10.78 12.77 -9.24
CA LYS A 38 11.37 13.72 -10.18
C LYS A 38 10.35 14.09 -11.25
N VAL A 39 10.22 15.39 -11.54
CA VAL A 39 9.53 15.88 -12.72
C VAL A 39 10.58 16.09 -13.80
N ILE A 40 10.41 15.43 -14.93
CA ILE A 40 11.35 15.47 -16.05
C ILE A 40 10.67 16.18 -17.22
N LYS A 41 11.36 17.18 -17.80
CA LYS A 41 11.01 17.87 -19.04
C LYS A 41 12.22 17.94 -19.94
N ASP A 42 12.08 17.59 -21.21
CA ASP A 42 13.14 17.61 -22.21
C ASP A 42 14.43 16.86 -21.75
N GLY A 43 14.24 15.71 -21.06
CA GLY A 43 15.33 14.91 -20.52
C GLY A 43 15.99 15.45 -19.25
N LYS A 44 15.58 16.62 -18.74
CA LYS A 44 16.15 17.26 -17.55
C LYS A 44 15.21 17.20 -16.37
N VAL A 45 15.75 17.02 -15.16
CA VAL A 45 14.98 17.12 -13.91
C VAL A 45 14.67 18.59 -13.64
N VAL A 46 13.40 18.97 -13.68
CA VAL A 46 12.94 20.34 -13.42
C VAL A 46 12.43 20.55 -12.00
N HIS A 47 11.89 19.48 -11.37
CA HIS A 47 11.47 19.50 -9.97
C HIS A 47 11.79 18.16 -9.29
N ARG A 48 11.90 18.20 -7.95
CA ARG A 48 11.97 17.05 -7.06
C ARG A 48 10.92 17.24 -5.98
N LEU A 49 9.86 16.44 -6.02
CA LEU A 49 8.68 16.58 -5.18
C LEU A 49 8.64 15.50 -4.11
N SER A 50 8.33 15.89 -2.87
CA SER A 50 7.91 14.98 -1.82
C SER A 50 6.53 14.39 -2.13
N SER A 51 6.10 13.37 -1.38
CA SER A 51 4.75 12.80 -1.49
C SER A 51 3.68 13.89 -1.31
N GLU A 52 3.88 14.79 -0.34
CA GLU A 52 2.93 15.87 -0.06
C GLU A 52 2.88 16.91 -1.21
N GLU A 53 4.02 17.34 -1.71
CA GLU A 53 4.10 18.27 -2.85
C GLU A 53 3.50 17.65 -4.11
N LEU A 54 3.70 16.34 -4.32
CA LEU A 54 3.16 15.63 -5.47
C LEU A 54 1.62 15.60 -5.48
N LYS A 55 0.96 15.52 -4.32
CA LYS A 55 -0.51 15.56 -4.22
C LYS A 55 -1.10 16.83 -4.84
N HIS A 56 -0.36 17.93 -4.78
CA HIS A 56 -0.80 19.24 -5.27
C HIS A 56 -0.20 19.65 -6.61
N TYR A 57 0.77 18.88 -7.12
CA TYR A 57 1.45 19.20 -8.36
C TYR A 57 0.63 18.81 -9.58
N LYS A 58 0.43 19.77 -10.49
CA LYS A 58 -0.21 19.55 -11.79
C LYS A 58 0.85 19.49 -12.88
N LEU A 59 0.98 18.36 -13.53
CA LEU A 59 1.89 18.18 -14.66
C LEU A 59 1.58 19.19 -15.78
N LYS A 60 2.61 19.83 -16.30
CA LYS A 60 2.54 20.71 -17.45
C LYS A 60 2.82 19.93 -18.73
N ALA A 61 2.51 20.53 -19.88
CA ALA A 61 2.77 19.92 -21.17
C ALA A 61 4.28 19.56 -21.31
N GLY A 62 4.56 18.33 -21.75
CA GLY A 62 5.91 17.79 -21.91
C GLY A 62 6.60 17.33 -20.62
N GLU A 63 5.96 17.45 -19.46
CA GLU A 63 6.48 16.94 -18.20
C GLU A 63 6.04 15.49 -17.99
N ARG A 64 6.92 14.68 -17.37
CA ARG A 64 6.63 13.32 -16.90
C ARG A 64 7.19 13.10 -15.51
N LEU A 65 6.57 12.19 -14.74
CA LEU A 65 7.03 11.77 -13.43
C LEU A 65 8.06 10.62 -13.56
N ASP A 66 9.05 10.65 -12.68
CA ASP A 66 10.01 9.56 -12.51
C ASP A 66 10.10 9.20 -11.02
N PHE A 67 9.79 7.95 -10.73
CA PHE A 67 9.75 7.37 -9.39
C PHE A 67 10.97 6.49 -9.08
N VAL A 68 12.11 6.76 -9.72
CA VAL A 68 13.32 5.93 -9.60
C VAL A 68 13.79 5.75 -8.15
N GLU A 69 13.67 6.78 -7.31
CA GLU A 69 14.06 6.70 -5.89
C GLU A 69 13.17 5.72 -5.10
N PHE A 70 11.89 5.59 -5.47
CA PHE A 70 10.98 4.61 -4.87
C PHE A 70 11.27 3.17 -5.32
N ARG A 71 12.08 2.95 -6.35
CA ARG A 71 12.51 1.64 -6.83
C ARG A 71 13.85 1.19 -6.25
N SER A 72 14.51 2.02 -5.45
CA SER A 72 15.79 1.69 -4.83
C SER A 72 15.59 1.16 -3.41
N GLY A 73 15.89 -0.12 -3.20
CA GLY A 73 15.93 -0.73 -1.87
C GLY A 73 17.04 -0.12 -1.00
N LYS A 74 18.17 0.24 -1.63
CA LYS A 74 19.26 0.95 -0.92
C LYS A 74 18.81 2.32 -0.44
N HIS A 75 18.17 3.13 -1.31
CA HIS A 75 17.67 4.45 -0.89
C HIS A 75 16.66 4.32 0.25
N PHE A 76 15.73 3.36 0.16
CA PHE A 76 14.77 3.10 1.23
C PHE A 76 15.47 2.71 2.54
N HIS A 77 16.45 1.81 2.48
CA HIS A 77 17.21 1.40 3.66
C HIS A 77 17.92 2.59 4.33
N ASP A 78 18.58 3.42 3.55
CA ASP A 78 19.45 4.48 4.07
C ASP A 78 18.68 5.73 4.50
N ALA A 79 17.57 6.06 3.83
CA ALA A 79 16.89 7.34 3.99
C ALA A 79 15.50 7.25 4.64
N ALA A 80 14.80 6.11 4.57
CA ALA A 80 13.47 6.03 5.14
C ALA A 80 13.52 6.02 6.68
N GLU A 81 12.60 6.74 7.30
CA GLU A 81 12.47 6.81 8.75
C GLU A 81 11.22 6.05 9.22
N PRO A 82 11.31 5.23 10.29
CA PRO A 82 10.17 4.48 10.79
C PRO A 82 9.12 5.40 11.39
N ILE A 83 7.85 5.08 11.18
CA ILE A 83 6.74 5.63 11.95
C ILE A 83 6.49 4.67 13.12
N ASP A 84 7.23 4.86 14.21
CA ASP A 84 7.37 3.88 15.31
C ASP A 84 6.05 3.31 15.80
N LYS A 85 5.04 4.14 16.00
CA LYS A 85 3.72 3.68 16.47
C LYS A 85 3.04 2.76 15.46
N MET A 86 3.23 3.01 14.16
CA MET A 86 2.67 2.18 13.11
C MET A 86 3.47 0.89 12.94
N ILE A 87 4.80 0.95 13.03
CA ILE A 87 5.67 -0.25 13.06
C ILE A 87 5.26 -1.13 14.24
N ARG A 88 5.14 -0.56 15.45
CA ARG A 88 4.73 -1.32 16.64
C ARG A 88 3.32 -1.92 16.47
N ARG A 89 2.38 -1.19 15.89
CA ARG A 89 1.05 -1.71 15.58
C ARG A 89 1.12 -2.91 14.65
N ALA A 90 1.89 -2.82 13.58
CA ALA A 90 2.05 -3.89 12.62
C ALA A 90 2.73 -5.12 13.24
N GLN A 91 3.76 -4.92 14.06
CA GLN A 91 4.41 -5.99 14.84
C GLN A 91 3.40 -6.73 15.73
N LEU A 92 2.62 -5.99 16.52
CA LEU A 92 1.57 -6.57 17.37
C LEU A 92 0.51 -7.32 16.56
N THR A 93 0.13 -6.77 15.40
CA THR A 93 -0.84 -7.40 14.50
C THR A 93 -0.32 -8.73 13.97
N VAL A 94 0.95 -8.82 13.58
CA VAL A 94 1.58 -10.08 13.16
C VAL A 94 1.69 -11.05 14.34
N GLY A 95 2.16 -10.57 15.49
CA GLY A 95 2.37 -11.42 16.67
C GLY A 95 1.09 -12.01 17.29
N HIS A 96 -0.04 -11.33 17.12
CA HIS A 96 -1.33 -11.79 17.65
C HIS A 96 -2.29 -12.34 16.59
N GLN A 97 -1.85 -12.55 15.36
CA GLN A 97 -2.72 -13.09 14.32
C GLN A 97 -3.06 -14.56 14.60
N GLY A 98 -4.35 -14.89 14.50
CA GLY A 98 -4.81 -16.28 14.65
C GLY A 98 -4.41 -17.16 13.45
N PRO A 99 -4.59 -18.47 13.55
CA PRO A 99 -4.08 -19.44 12.56
C PRO A 99 -4.67 -19.26 11.15
N HIS A 100 -5.86 -18.69 11.03
CA HIS A 100 -6.53 -18.41 9.75
C HIS A 100 -6.34 -16.96 9.29
N SER A 101 -5.72 -16.14 10.11
CA SER A 101 -5.49 -14.72 9.81
C SER A 101 -4.14 -14.52 9.12
N ARG A 102 -4.01 -13.44 8.38
CA ARG A 102 -2.78 -13.07 7.68
C ARG A 102 -2.56 -11.57 7.71
N THR A 103 -1.32 -11.18 7.90
CA THR A 103 -0.86 -9.81 7.68
C THR A 103 -0.06 -9.76 6.40
N ILE A 104 -0.32 -8.76 5.56
CA ILE A 104 0.41 -8.49 4.32
C ILE A 104 0.73 -7.02 4.23
N ILE A 105 1.70 -6.71 3.39
CA ILE A 105 1.99 -5.35 2.94
C ILE A 105 1.53 -5.21 1.50
N ILE A 106 0.84 -4.11 1.16
CA ILE A 106 0.53 -3.73 -0.22
C ILE A 106 1.08 -2.33 -0.47
N THR A 107 2.10 -2.21 -1.29
CA THR A 107 2.72 -0.94 -1.64
C THR A 107 2.53 -0.57 -3.10
N ALA A 108 2.44 0.74 -3.39
CA ALA A 108 2.44 1.25 -4.76
C ALA A 108 3.84 1.21 -5.42
N ARG A 109 4.88 0.80 -4.69
CA ARG A 109 6.21 0.58 -5.25
C ARG A 109 6.15 -0.54 -6.29
N ALA A 110 6.91 -0.38 -7.37
CA ALA A 110 7.15 -1.42 -8.37
C ALA A 110 8.33 -2.33 -7.92
N ASP A 111 8.92 -3.08 -8.83
CA ASP A 111 10.09 -3.89 -8.55
C ASP A 111 11.25 -3.04 -8.02
N LEU A 112 11.90 -3.58 -7.00
CA LEU A 112 12.98 -2.93 -6.28
C LEU A 112 14.33 -3.50 -6.73
N SER A 113 15.29 -2.62 -6.98
CA SER A 113 16.70 -2.98 -6.86
C SER A 113 17.04 -3.21 -5.38
N ASP A 114 18.07 -3.98 -5.10
CA ASP A 114 18.59 -4.20 -3.75
C ASP A 114 17.49 -4.64 -2.75
N LYS A 115 16.72 -5.66 -3.14
CA LYS A 115 15.60 -6.21 -2.35
C LYS A 115 16.01 -6.57 -0.92
N ASP A 116 17.23 -7.08 -0.73
CA ASP A 116 17.70 -7.50 0.58
C ASP A 116 17.87 -6.31 1.53
N LEU A 117 18.36 -5.17 1.03
CA LEU A 117 18.45 -3.93 1.79
C LEU A 117 17.06 -3.39 2.13
N PHE A 118 16.12 -3.46 1.18
CA PHE A 118 14.74 -3.10 1.46
C PHE A 118 14.15 -3.93 2.62
N LEU A 119 14.29 -5.25 2.60
CA LEU A 119 13.80 -6.13 3.66
C LEU A 119 14.60 -5.93 4.97
N LYS A 120 15.90 -5.67 4.87
CA LYS A 120 16.76 -5.38 6.01
C LYS A 120 16.24 -4.19 6.81
N LYS A 121 15.75 -3.12 6.15
CA LYS A 121 15.18 -1.95 6.84
C LYS A 121 14.07 -2.34 7.82
N PHE A 122 13.18 -3.23 7.43
CA PHE A 122 12.13 -3.73 8.32
C PHE A 122 12.69 -4.52 9.51
N ARG A 123 13.69 -5.41 9.24
CA ARG A 123 14.33 -6.22 10.29
C ARG A 123 15.05 -5.35 11.31
N ASP A 124 15.75 -4.29 10.85
CA ASP A 124 16.48 -3.35 11.71
C ASP A 124 15.55 -2.62 12.69
N HIS A 125 14.26 -2.50 12.35
CA HIS A 125 13.22 -1.95 13.23
C HIS A 125 12.36 -3.03 13.90
N GLY A 126 12.83 -4.29 13.92
CA GLY A 126 12.18 -5.40 14.60
C GLY A 126 10.86 -5.87 13.97
N PHE A 127 10.53 -5.40 12.75
CA PHE A 127 9.35 -5.89 12.06
C PHE A 127 9.61 -7.26 11.44
N PRO A 128 8.75 -8.28 11.69
CA PRO A 128 8.97 -9.66 11.24
C PRO A 128 8.62 -9.82 9.74
N ILE A 129 9.33 -9.09 8.88
CA ILE A 129 9.04 -9.01 7.44
C ILE A 129 9.11 -10.37 6.73
N ASP A 130 9.91 -11.29 7.25
CA ASP A 130 10.07 -12.63 6.69
C ASP A 130 8.82 -13.51 6.88
N GLN A 131 7.91 -13.12 7.77
CA GLN A 131 6.61 -13.77 7.99
C GLN A 131 5.47 -13.07 7.21
N VAL A 132 5.77 -11.97 6.52
CA VAL A 132 4.80 -11.09 5.88
C VAL A 132 5.00 -11.08 4.37
N HIS A 133 3.92 -11.29 3.61
CA HIS A 133 3.99 -11.18 2.17
C HIS A 133 3.91 -9.72 1.73
N VAL A 134 4.83 -9.30 0.84
CA VAL A 134 4.86 -7.95 0.27
C VAL A 134 4.36 -8.00 -1.16
N GLU A 135 3.19 -7.41 -1.39
CA GLU A 135 2.58 -7.23 -2.71
C GLU A 135 2.98 -5.86 -3.27
N ARG A 136 3.59 -5.86 -4.44
CA ARG A 136 4.03 -4.65 -5.15
C ARG A 136 3.02 -4.29 -6.23
N SER A 137 1.99 -3.55 -5.84
CA SER A 137 0.89 -3.20 -6.73
C SER A 137 1.31 -2.25 -7.87
N GLY A 138 2.41 -1.51 -7.70
CA GLY A 138 2.97 -0.64 -8.74
C GLY A 138 3.37 -1.36 -10.03
N ASN A 139 3.53 -2.69 -10.00
CA ASN A 139 3.78 -3.50 -11.19
C ASN A 139 2.52 -3.75 -12.05
N ILE A 140 1.32 -3.40 -11.56
CA ILE A 140 0.05 -3.69 -12.27
C ILE A 140 -0.27 -2.58 -13.26
N PHE A 141 -0.53 -1.37 -12.79
CA PHE A 141 -0.88 -0.21 -13.61
C PHE A 141 0.07 0.98 -13.39
N GLY A 142 1.18 0.78 -12.68
CA GLY A 142 2.06 1.84 -12.22
C GLY A 142 1.63 2.42 -10.87
N GLY A 143 2.41 3.41 -10.41
CA GLY A 143 2.15 4.16 -9.18
C GLY A 143 1.35 5.45 -9.43
N GLY A 144 1.40 6.37 -8.48
CA GLY A 144 0.71 7.65 -8.56
C GLY A 144 -0.81 7.48 -8.64
N ASN A 145 -1.46 8.14 -9.58
CA ASN A 145 -2.92 8.13 -9.74
C ASN A 145 -3.52 6.73 -9.99
N ALA A 146 -2.73 5.76 -10.43
CA ALA A 146 -3.18 4.39 -10.66
C ALA A 146 -3.08 3.51 -9.40
N ALA A 147 -2.44 4.00 -8.33
CA ALA A 147 -2.21 3.22 -7.11
C ALA A 147 -3.49 2.64 -6.47
N PRO A 148 -4.61 3.39 -6.35
CA PRO A 148 -5.84 2.85 -5.78
C PRO A 148 -6.38 1.65 -6.56
N LEU A 149 -6.39 1.72 -7.89
CA LEU A 149 -6.82 0.63 -8.75
C LEU A 149 -5.90 -0.57 -8.67
N SER A 150 -4.59 -0.33 -8.67
CA SER A 150 -3.57 -1.39 -8.55
C SER A 150 -3.70 -2.13 -7.22
N LYS A 151 -3.90 -1.41 -6.10
CA LYS A 151 -4.14 -2.01 -4.78
C LYS A 151 -5.45 -2.80 -4.75
N ALA A 152 -6.53 -2.29 -5.36
CA ALA A 152 -7.81 -2.98 -5.43
C ALA A 152 -7.71 -4.35 -6.13
N VAL A 153 -6.94 -4.45 -7.21
CA VAL A 153 -6.68 -5.73 -7.89
C VAL A 153 -6.03 -6.75 -6.96
N VAL A 154 -5.02 -6.30 -6.19
CA VAL A 154 -4.35 -7.16 -5.21
C VAL A 154 -5.32 -7.60 -4.11
N ILE A 155 -6.07 -6.67 -3.51
CA ILE A 155 -7.03 -6.96 -2.45
C ILE A 155 -8.07 -7.97 -2.93
N ARG A 156 -8.57 -7.81 -4.14
CA ARG A 156 -9.54 -8.72 -4.74
C ARG A 156 -9.01 -10.16 -4.89
N LYS A 157 -7.72 -10.34 -5.16
CA LYS A 157 -7.08 -11.67 -5.16
C LYS A 157 -7.30 -12.38 -3.81
N TYR A 158 -7.15 -11.65 -2.71
CA TYR A 158 -7.36 -12.17 -1.35
C TYR A 158 -8.83 -12.38 -1.02
N ILE A 159 -9.73 -11.48 -1.43
CA ILE A 159 -11.18 -11.65 -1.32
C ILE A 159 -11.61 -12.95 -2.03
N ASN A 160 -11.17 -13.12 -3.29
CA ASN A 160 -11.51 -14.29 -4.11
C ASN A 160 -10.94 -15.60 -3.58
N SER A 161 -9.99 -15.56 -2.64
CA SER A 161 -9.49 -16.77 -1.97
C SER A 161 -10.54 -17.41 -1.04
N GLY A 162 -11.54 -16.64 -0.61
CA GLY A 162 -12.59 -17.07 0.32
C GLY A 162 -12.12 -17.33 1.75
N LYS A 163 -10.88 -16.96 2.09
CA LYS A 163 -10.26 -17.31 3.39
C LYS A 163 -10.61 -16.34 4.53
N PHE A 164 -11.08 -15.13 4.20
CA PHE A 164 -11.21 -14.04 5.14
C PHE A 164 -12.66 -13.56 5.24
N ASN A 165 -13.16 -13.39 6.45
CA ASN A 165 -14.45 -12.75 6.75
C ASN A 165 -14.28 -11.32 7.29
N LYS A 166 -13.03 -10.91 7.54
CA LYS A 166 -12.68 -9.56 7.93
C LYS A 166 -11.43 -9.10 7.18
N ILE A 167 -11.42 -7.86 6.71
CA ILE A 167 -10.26 -7.23 6.06
C ILE A 167 -10.06 -5.85 6.69
N ARG A 168 -8.84 -5.59 7.16
CA ARG A 168 -8.41 -4.31 7.72
C ARG A 168 -7.34 -3.71 6.85
N MET A 169 -7.42 -2.41 6.58
CA MET A 169 -6.41 -1.69 5.80
C MET A 169 -5.97 -0.41 6.51
N TRP A 170 -4.66 -0.24 6.62
CA TRP A 170 -4.01 0.99 7.09
C TRP A 170 -3.25 1.60 5.91
N ASP A 171 -3.59 2.84 5.58
CA ASP A 171 -3.02 3.57 4.44
C ASP A 171 -3.09 5.08 4.75
N ASP A 172 -2.14 5.89 4.29
CA ASP A 172 -2.14 7.34 4.47
C ASP A 172 -2.95 8.08 3.39
N HIS A 173 -3.29 7.39 2.31
CA HIS A 173 -3.91 7.99 1.14
C HIS A 173 -5.40 7.66 1.08
N GLU A 174 -6.26 8.69 1.23
CA GLU A 174 -7.72 8.54 1.22
C GLU A 174 -8.23 7.83 -0.04
N GLY A 175 -7.69 8.14 -1.23
CA GLY A 175 -8.10 7.47 -2.47
C GLY A 175 -7.89 5.95 -2.47
N ASN A 176 -6.87 5.44 -1.76
CA ASN A 176 -6.69 3.99 -1.57
C ASN A 176 -7.78 3.42 -0.66
N LEU A 177 -8.10 4.14 0.43
CA LEU A 177 -9.14 3.75 1.37
C LEU A 177 -10.55 3.86 0.76
N ASP A 178 -10.80 4.86 -0.06
CA ASP A 178 -12.04 4.99 -0.82
C ASP A 178 -12.27 3.80 -1.74
N MET A 179 -11.24 3.42 -2.50
CA MET A 179 -11.32 2.24 -3.38
C MET A 179 -11.50 0.94 -2.58
N PHE A 180 -10.85 0.84 -1.41
CA PHE A 180 -11.03 -0.27 -0.49
C PHE A 180 -12.49 -0.37 0.01
N LEU A 181 -13.11 0.75 0.36
CA LEU A 181 -14.52 0.79 0.79
C LEU A 181 -15.50 0.57 -0.36
N GLU A 182 -15.15 0.89 -1.62
CA GLU A 182 -15.96 0.48 -2.77
C GLU A 182 -15.97 -1.05 -2.95
N LEU A 183 -14.86 -1.73 -2.67
CA LEU A 183 -14.85 -3.20 -2.63
C LEU A 183 -15.77 -3.75 -1.53
N ALA A 184 -15.85 -3.08 -0.37
CA ALA A 184 -16.75 -3.47 0.72
C ALA A 184 -18.22 -3.51 0.29
N LYS A 185 -18.66 -2.55 -0.52
CA LYS A 185 -20.02 -2.52 -1.06
C LYS A 185 -20.35 -3.71 -1.95
N LEU A 186 -19.33 -4.26 -2.61
CA LEU A 186 -19.47 -5.44 -3.47
C LEU A 186 -19.41 -6.76 -2.71
N HIS A 187 -18.94 -6.75 -1.47
CA HIS A 187 -18.71 -7.92 -0.64
C HIS A 187 -19.31 -7.74 0.78
N PRO A 188 -20.63 -7.58 0.90
CA PRO A 188 -21.30 -7.33 2.18
C PRO A 188 -21.15 -8.50 3.19
N GLU A 189 -20.72 -9.65 2.73
CA GLU A 189 -20.41 -10.83 3.54
C GLU A 189 -19.10 -10.73 4.30
N ILE A 190 -18.26 -9.72 3.99
CA ILE A 190 -16.94 -9.49 4.61
C ILE A 190 -17.00 -8.18 5.39
N ASP A 191 -16.48 -8.18 6.63
CA ASP A 191 -16.32 -6.97 7.44
C ASP A 191 -15.06 -6.20 7.01
N PHE A 192 -15.25 -4.98 6.49
CA PHE A 192 -14.15 -4.11 6.05
C PHE A 192 -13.90 -2.99 7.05
N GLU A 193 -12.65 -2.83 7.43
CA GLU A 193 -12.21 -1.78 8.34
C GLU A 193 -11.07 -0.96 7.72
N ALA A 194 -11.36 0.29 7.37
CA ALA A 194 -10.37 1.24 6.84
C ALA A 194 -9.80 2.16 7.95
N TYR A 195 -8.52 2.41 7.91
CA TYR A 195 -7.82 3.26 8.87
C TYR A 195 -6.88 4.22 8.13
N LEU A 196 -7.14 5.52 8.24
CA LEU A 196 -6.28 6.57 7.71
C LEU A 196 -5.08 6.75 8.64
N ALA A 197 -3.90 6.41 8.15
CA ALA A 197 -2.64 6.62 8.87
C ALA A 197 -2.25 8.10 8.84
N ASN A 198 -1.69 8.58 9.96
CA ASN A 198 -1.13 9.92 10.02
C ASN A 198 0.39 9.80 10.18
N PRO A 199 1.19 10.14 9.16
CA PRO A 199 2.64 9.96 9.20
C PRO A 199 3.32 10.81 10.29
N LYS A 200 2.75 11.98 10.64
CA LYS A 200 3.34 12.88 11.65
C LYS A 200 3.15 12.38 13.08
N THR A 201 2.01 11.74 13.37
CA THR A 201 1.68 11.30 14.73
C THR A 201 1.82 9.79 14.92
N GLY A 202 1.85 9.02 13.84
CA GLY A 202 1.82 7.57 13.83
C GLY A 202 0.51 6.99 14.38
N THR A 203 -0.56 7.80 14.46
CA THR A 203 -1.84 7.37 15.03
C THR A 203 -2.88 7.24 13.93
N PRO A 204 -3.35 6.03 13.62
CA PRO A 204 -4.40 5.86 12.62
C PRO A 204 -5.76 6.21 13.20
N LYS A 205 -6.64 6.74 12.36
CA LYS A 205 -8.05 6.99 12.66
C LYS A 205 -8.94 6.08 11.81
N ARG A 206 -10.05 5.62 12.36
CA ARG A 206 -11.07 4.93 11.57
C ARG A 206 -11.51 5.85 10.43
N TYR A 207 -11.46 5.33 9.21
CA TYR A 207 -11.85 6.05 8.01
C TYR A 207 -13.23 5.58 7.55
N HIS A 208 -14.09 6.52 7.24
CA HIS A 208 -15.44 6.33 6.69
C HIS A 208 -15.57 7.23 5.46
N LYS A 209 -16.25 6.72 4.43
CA LYS A 209 -16.62 7.50 3.24
C LYS A 209 -18.02 8.03 3.39
#